data_e9a8d9b44d5459c96d69c891a35c67f9
#
_entry.id   e9a8d9b44d5459c96d69c891a35c67f9
#
_cell.length_a   1.000
_cell.length_b   1.000
_cell.length_c   1.000
_cell.angle_alpha   90.00
_cell.angle_beta   90.00
_cell.angle_gamma   90.00
#
_symmetry.space_group_name_H-M   'P 1'
#
loop_
_entity.id
_entity.type
_entity.pdbx_description
1 polymer ?
#
loop_
_entity_poly.entity_id
_entity_poly.type
_entity_poly.pdbx_seq_one_letter_code
_entity_poly.pdbx_strand_id
1 'polypeptide(L)'
;MKSTHPAISSVAWTSFSTGVNPAKHGIFGFMERTPNTYDIYFPNSKHVMSKTVWNMLRDYNKRSVVINVPSTYPAQEMNGVLVAGFVAIDLARASYPSSIVPKLKEMGYKIDVETQLIAESKDKLLDDIFLTLEKRTQAILHFLKNEAWDLFIGVFTETDRLHHFFWDAFERNTPHFGARFLDYYKKVDDSIGKIVEGMGDDVTLILLSDHGFCELKQEIYINYWLKTEGFLSFKTSPPKSLSDIAPGSKAYCLDPGRIYLNVKGREPNGCVSPGDEYEQLRNTLIAKLMELRDPETKTTLIDKVHKCEDIYRGKFSDRAPDLVIEPKHGYDLKGAFSKDLLLSKGNFTGMHTYDDAFVYVSQKNLVKNSVEIIDVTATILASLD
;
A
#
# COMPACT_ATOMS: atom_id res chain seq x y z
N MET A 1 3.30 4.85 14.90
CA MET A 1 4.18 3.96 14.10
C MET A 1 4.47 4.61 12.76
N LYS A 2 5.64 4.39 12.19
CA LYS A 2 5.96 4.86 10.82
C LYS A 2 5.68 3.75 9.80
N SER A 3 5.09 4.14 8.66
CA SER A 3 4.84 3.26 7.51
C SER A 3 6.12 3.05 6.66
N THR A 4 5.95 2.76 5.37
CA THR A 4 7.04 2.64 4.38
C THR A 4 7.10 3.86 3.46
N HIS A 5 8.19 4.01 2.74
CA HIS A 5 8.29 4.91 1.59
C HIS A 5 8.22 4.10 0.29
N PRO A 6 7.18 4.35 -0.56
CA PRO A 6 5.98 5.13 -0.30
C PRO A 6 5.04 4.45 0.72
N ALA A 7 4.15 5.25 1.36
CA ALA A 7 3.16 4.75 2.32
C ALA A 7 1.94 4.19 1.58
N ILE A 8 2.09 3.00 1.02
CA ILE A 8 1.03 2.29 0.28
C ILE A 8 0.94 0.83 0.70
N SER A 9 -0.25 0.28 0.67
CA SER A 9 -0.55 -1.04 1.22
C SER A 9 0.30 -2.17 0.65
N SER A 10 0.65 -2.16 -0.65
CA SER A 10 1.49 -3.22 -1.24
C SER A 10 2.88 -3.28 -0.62
N VAL A 11 3.50 -2.13 -0.37
CA VAL A 11 4.83 -2.03 0.24
C VAL A 11 4.75 -2.25 1.75
N ALA A 12 3.78 -1.60 2.40
CA ALA A 12 3.62 -1.64 3.85
C ALA A 12 3.28 -3.05 4.35
N TRP A 13 2.27 -3.71 3.78
CA TRP A 13 1.92 -5.08 4.17
C TRP A 13 2.98 -6.12 3.80
N THR A 14 3.73 -5.91 2.71
CA THR A 14 4.86 -6.79 2.40
C THR A 14 6.00 -6.58 3.41
N SER A 15 6.29 -5.34 3.79
CA SER A 15 7.27 -5.01 4.82
C SER A 15 6.86 -5.54 6.20
N PHE A 16 5.58 -5.37 6.58
CA PHE A 16 4.99 -5.98 7.76
C PHE A 16 5.17 -7.49 7.77
N SER A 17 4.76 -8.17 6.72
CA SER A 17 4.74 -9.64 6.70
C SER A 17 6.12 -10.28 6.65
N THR A 18 7.14 -9.56 6.17
CA THR A 18 8.51 -10.07 6.03
C THR A 18 9.49 -9.53 7.09
N GLY A 19 9.12 -8.44 7.77
CA GLY A 19 9.97 -7.77 8.76
C GLY A 19 11.24 -7.15 8.15
N VAL A 20 11.24 -6.84 6.85
CA VAL A 20 12.43 -6.32 6.18
C VAL A 20 12.13 -5.13 5.25
N ASN A 21 13.18 -4.36 4.95
CA ASN A 21 13.14 -3.21 4.06
C ASN A 21 12.72 -3.60 2.62
N PRO A 22 12.02 -2.73 1.87
CA PRO A 22 11.59 -2.97 0.49
C PRO A 22 12.70 -3.47 -0.44
N ALA A 23 13.92 -2.99 -0.32
CA ALA A 23 15.05 -3.48 -1.09
C ALA A 23 15.50 -4.92 -0.73
N LYS A 24 14.96 -5.53 0.33
CA LYS A 24 15.17 -6.95 0.66
C LYS A 24 14.04 -7.84 0.17
N HIS A 25 12.79 -7.38 0.24
CA HIS A 25 11.65 -8.16 -0.26
C HIS A 25 11.30 -7.87 -1.73
N GLY A 26 11.85 -6.80 -2.34
CA GLY A 26 11.78 -6.53 -3.77
C GLY A 26 10.47 -5.90 -4.27
N ILE A 27 9.61 -5.40 -3.38
CA ILE A 27 8.35 -4.72 -3.72
C ILE A 27 8.46 -3.25 -3.34
N PHE A 28 8.29 -2.34 -4.32
CA PHE A 28 8.42 -0.89 -4.14
C PHE A 28 7.13 -0.14 -4.47
N GLY A 29 6.10 -0.83 -5.01
CA GLY A 29 4.85 -0.20 -5.39
C GLY A 29 3.76 -1.18 -5.81
N PHE A 30 2.62 -0.66 -6.26
CA PHE A 30 1.55 -1.46 -6.90
C PHE A 30 1.92 -1.88 -8.33
N MET A 31 2.74 -1.09 -8.99
CA MET A 31 3.27 -1.36 -10.33
C MET A 31 4.79 -1.34 -10.28
N GLU A 32 5.41 -2.31 -10.90
CA GLU A 32 6.86 -2.42 -10.97
C GLU A 32 7.32 -2.45 -12.41
N ARG A 33 8.54 -2.00 -12.62
CA ARG A 33 9.22 -2.02 -13.91
C ARG A 33 9.92 -3.36 -14.11
N THR A 34 9.72 -3.97 -15.27
CA THR A 34 10.53 -5.12 -15.68
C THR A 34 11.97 -4.63 -15.98
N PRO A 35 13.00 -5.21 -15.34
CA PRO A 35 14.38 -4.78 -15.57
C PRO A 35 14.77 -4.76 -17.06
N ASN A 36 15.53 -3.73 -17.47
CA ASN A 36 15.99 -3.51 -18.85
C ASN A 36 14.88 -3.34 -19.90
N THR A 37 13.65 -3.05 -19.48
CA THR A 37 12.51 -2.75 -20.37
C THR A 37 11.76 -1.53 -19.85
N TYR A 38 10.76 -1.08 -20.63
CA TYR A 38 9.71 -0.15 -20.18
C TYR A 38 8.40 -0.86 -19.87
N ASP A 39 8.39 -2.19 -19.80
CA ASP A 39 7.21 -2.95 -19.44
C ASP A 39 6.94 -2.82 -17.94
N ILE A 40 5.67 -2.69 -17.61
CA ILE A 40 5.19 -2.62 -16.23
C ILE A 40 4.47 -3.92 -15.90
N TYR A 41 4.68 -4.44 -14.70
CA TYR A 41 3.92 -5.53 -14.16
C TYR A 41 3.35 -5.19 -12.77
N PHE A 42 2.27 -5.86 -12.39
CA PHE A 42 1.71 -5.78 -11.05
C PHE A 42 2.33 -6.88 -10.18
N PRO A 43 3.11 -6.52 -9.15
CA PRO A 43 3.70 -7.52 -8.28
C PRO A 43 2.61 -8.30 -7.52
N ASN A 44 2.90 -9.55 -7.23
CA ASN A 44 2.04 -10.45 -6.51
C ASN A 44 2.87 -11.31 -5.52
N SER A 45 2.25 -12.23 -4.80
CA SER A 45 2.92 -13.04 -3.77
C SER A 45 4.19 -13.78 -4.26
N LYS A 46 4.26 -14.13 -5.55
CA LYS A 46 5.43 -14.83 -6.14
C LYS A 46 6.63 -13.91 -6.36
N HIS A 47 6.43 -12.61 -6.34
CA HIS A 47 7.49 -11.60 -6.50
C HIS A 47 8.11 -11.18 -5.16
N VAL A 48 7.52 -11.61 -4.03
CA VAL A 48 8.06 -11.34 -2.70
C VAL A 48 9.28 -12.22 -2.45
N MET A 49 10.44 -11.61 -2.31
CA MET A 49 11.75 -12.28 -2.31
C MET A 49 12.29 -12.56 -0.90
N SER A 50 11.48 -12.37 0.14
CA SER A 50 11.82 -12.67 1.53
C SER A 50 10.75 -13.57 2.15
N LYS A 51 11.13 -14.39 3.15
CA LYS A 51 10.17 -15.19 3.89
C LYS A 51 9.21 -14.29 4.66
N THR A 52 7.94 -14.63 4.62
CA THR A 52 6.91 -14.00 5.46
C THR A 52 6.93 -14.58 6.86
N VAL A 53 6.36 -13.89 7.84
CA VAL A 53 6.31 -14.34 9.25
C VAL A 53 5.67 -15.72 9.38
N TRP A 54 4.59 -16.02 8.65
CA TRP A 54 3.97 -17.36 8.66
C TRP A 54 4.86 -18.42 8.00
N ASN A 55 5.72 -18.06 7.03
CA ASN A 55 6.71 -18.98 6.48
C ASN A 55 7.90 -19.21 7.44
N MET A 56 8.26 -18.19 8.22
CA MET A 56 9.25 -18.35 9.30
C MET A 56 8.71 -19.29 10.38
N LEU A 57 7.48 -19.08 10.83
CA LEU A 57 6.81 -19.89 11.84
C LEU A 57 6.60 -21.34 11.40
N ARG A 58 6.36 -21.60 10.10
CA ARG A 58 6.29 -22.96 9.56
C ARG A 58 7.57 -23.75 9.81
N ASP A 59 8.74 -23.10 9.75
CA ASP A 59 10.02 -23.77 10.02
C ASP A 59 10.14 -24.26 11.47
N TYR A 60 9.33 -23.71 12.39
CA TYR A 60 9.18 -24.14 13.79
C TYR A 60 7.91 -24.95 14.05
N ASN A 61 7.31 -25.50 12.99
CA ASN A 61 6.06 -26.27 13.04
C ASN A 61 4.85 -25.48 13.62
N LYS A 62 4.93 -24.16 13.69
CA LYS A 62 3.84 -23.28 14.12
C LYS A 62 2.81 -23.10 13.01
N ARG A 63 1.53 -23.03 13.40
CA ARG A 63 0.40 -22.92 12.49
C ARG A 63 -0.10 -21.47 12.41
N SER A 64 -0.41 -20.99 11.22
CA SER A 64 -0.88 -19.61 11.01
C SER A 64 -2.21 -19.57 10.28
N VAL A 65 -3.08 -18.65 10.66
CA VAL A 65 -4.30 -18.27 9.94
C VAL A 65 -4.14 -16.83 9.49
N VAL A 66 -4.23 -16.58 8.18
CA VAL A 66 -3.98 -15.27 7.55
C VAL A 66 -5.16 -14.91 6.66
N ILE A 67 -5.93 -13.90 7.07
CA ILE A 67 -7.14 -13.49 6.38
C ILE A 67 -6.98 -12.06 5.86
N ASN A 68 -7.07 -11.90 4.55
CA ASN A 68 -7.14 -10.63 3.84
C ASN A 68 -5.89 -9.74 3.89
N VAL A 69 -4.71 -10.28 4.15
CA VAL A 69 -3.48 -9.50 4.05
C VAL A 69 -3.23 -9.13 2.57
N PRO A 70 -3.08 -7.83 2.24
CA PRO A 70 -2.77 -7.40 0.88
C PRO A 70 -1.45 -7.98 0.35
N SER A 71 -1.34 -8.08 -0.99
CA SER A 71 -0.16 -8.60 -1.71
C SER A 71 0.14 -10.10 -1.49
N THR A 72 -0.78 -10.87 -0.90
CA THR A 72 -0.63 -12.32 -0.70
C THR A 72 -1.26 -13.18 -1.81
N TYR A 73 -1.87 -12.56 -2.84
CA TYR A 73 -2.43 -13.26 -4.01
C TYR A 73 -1.36 -13.56 -5.07
N PRO A 74 -1.43 -14.74 -5.75
CA PRO A 74 -2.22 -15.90 -5.40
C PRO A 74 -1.76 -16.54 -4.09
N ALA A 75 -2.69 -17.17 -3.35
CA ALA A 75 -2.38 -17.85 -2.10
C ALA A 75 -1.32 -18.93 -2.32
N GLN A 76 -0.29 -18.93 -1.49
CA GLN A 76 0.76 -19.92 -1.50
C GLN A 76 0.54 -20.95 -0.38
N GLU A 77 1.14 -22.12 -0.57
CA GLU A 77 1.13 -23.15 0.46
C GLU A 77 1.79 -22.68 1.77
N MET A 78 1.14 -22.98 2.90
CA MET A 78 1.64 -22.68 4.23
C MET A 78 1.16 -23.70 5.26
N ASN A 79 1.71 -23.67 6.45
CA ASN A 79 1.17 -24.45 7.58
C ASN A 79 -0.03 -23.71 8.18
N GLY A 80 -1.23 -23.96 7.66
CA GLY A 80 -2.45 -23.32 8.13
C GLY A 80 -3.41 -22.87 7.03
N VAL A 81 -4.01 -21.70 7.20
CA VAL A 81 -5.02 -21.14 6.31
C VAL A 81 -4.57 -19.77 5.81
N LEU A 82 -4.69 -19.54 4.51
CA LEU A 82 -4.50 -18.23 3.87
C LEU A 82 -5.71 -17.90 2.99
N VAL A 83 -6.32 -16.75 3.27
CA VAL A 83 -7.24 -16.09 2.35
C VAL A 83 -6.61 -14.75 1.95
N ALA A 84 -6.14 -14.66 0.71
CA ALA A 84 -5.43 -13.50 0.21
C ALA A 84 -6.36 -12.28 0.12
N GLY A 85 -5.78 -11.09 0.40
CA GLY A 85 -6.46 -9.82 0.31
C GLY A 85 -6.26 -9.11 -1.04
N PHE A 86 -6.44 -7.80 -1.04
CA PHE A 86 -6.18 -6.91 -2.18
C PHE A 86 -4.75 -7.15 -2.72
N VAL A 87 -4.51 -7.39 -3.99
CA VAL A 87 -5.33 -7.29 -5.20
C VAL A 87 -5.86 -8.67 -5.70
N ALA A 88 -6.45 -9.50 -4.86
CA ALA A 88 -6.97 -10.77 -5.29
C ALA A 88 -8.25 -10.59 -6.13
N ILE A 89 -8.37 -11.37 -7.21
CA ILE A 89 -9.47 -11.28 -8.17
C ILE A 89 -10.29 -12.56 -8.30
N ASP A 90 -9.81 -13.66 -7.73
CA ASP A 90 -10.46 -14.96 -7.77
C ASP A 90 -10.32 -15.67 -6.43
N LEU A 91 -11.45 -16.02 -5.81
CA LEU A 91 -11.47 -16.60 -4.46
C LEU A 91 -10.81 -17.97 -4.39
N ALA A 92 -10.91 -18.79 -5.44
CA ALA A 92 -10.31 -20.12 -5.44
C ALA A 92 -8.77 -20.02 -5.45
N ARG A 93 -8.21 -19.08 -6.22
CA ARG A 93 -6.77 -18.82 -6.25
C ARG A 93 -6.29 -17.96 -5.06
N ALA A 94 -7.21 -17.28 -4.38
CA ALA A 94 -6.94 -16.50 -3.20
C ALA A 94 -6.90 -17.34 -1.92
N SER A 95 -7.27 -18.64 -1.97
CA SER A 95 -7.49 -19.47 -0.79
C SER A 95 -6.55 -20.67 -0.73
N TYR A 96 -5.95 -20.90 0.43
CA TYR A 96 -5.19 -22.09 0.78
C TYR A 96 -5.57 -22.59 2.19
N PRO A 97 -5.82 -23.90 2.37
CA PRO A 97 -6.03 -24.91 1.31
C PRO A 97 -7.33 -24.64 0.52
N SER A 98 -7.41 -25.16 -0.69
CA SER A 98 -8.61 -24.96 -1.54
C SER A 98 -9.91 -25.52 -0.94
N SER A 99 -9.80 -26.41 0.03
CA SER A 99 -10.94 -26.99 0.77
C SER A 99 -11.76 -25.96 1.56
N ILE A 100 -11.22 -24.77 1.84
CA ILE A 100 -11.96 -23.71 2.56
C ILE A 100 -12.89 -22.90 1.64
N VAL A 101 -12.70 -22.97 0.31
CA VAL A 101 -13.45 -22.16 -0.67
C VAL A 101 -14.98 -22.38 -0.60
N PRO A 102 -15.51 -23.60 -0.48
CA PRO A 102 -16.95 -23.79 -0.32
C PRO A 102 -17.51 -23.05 0.90
N LYS A 103 -16.79 -23.07 2.03
CA LYS A 103 -17.22 -22.39 3.26
C LYS A 103 -17.18 -20.87 3.13
N LEU A 104 -16.16 -20.33 2.49
CA LEU A 104 -16.08 -18.88 2.19
C LEU A 104 -17.24 -18.43 1.29
N LYS A 105 -17.60 -19.23 0.28
CA LYS A 105 -18.77 -18.98 -0.59
C LYS A 105 -20.09 -19.04 0.17
N GLU A 106 -20.27 -20.03 1.04
CA GLU A 106 -21.45 -20.17 1.90
C GLU A 106 -21.63 -18.93 2.80
N MET A 107 -20.55 -18.41 3.35
CA MET A 107 -20.56 -17.19 4.18
C MET A 107 -20.77 -15.91 3.35
N GLY A 108 -20.70 -15.97 2.04
CA GLY A 108 -20.74 -14.80 1.16
C GLY A 108 -19.51 -13.90 1.32
N TYR A 109 -18.33 -14.51 1.56
CA TYR A 109 -17.08 -13.78 1.77
C TYR A 109 -16.75 -12.90 0.56
N LYS A 110 -16.42 -11.64 0.83
CA LYS A 110 -15.96 -10.66 -0.16
C LYS A 110 -14.48 -10.39 0.02
N ILE A 111 -13.72 -10.46 -1.08
CA ILE A 111 -12.28 -10.16 -1.06
C ILE A 111 -12.03 -8.67 -0.83
N ASP A 112 -12.80 -7.81 -1.49
CA ASP A 112 -12.71 -6.36 -1.37
C ASP A 112 -14.07 -5.70 -1.66
N VAL A 113 -14.16 -4.41 -1.40
CA VAL A 113 -15.30 -3.55 -1.70
C VAL A 113 -15.40 -3.31 -3.22
N GLU A 114 -16.61 -3.25 -3.74
CA GLU A 114 -16.89 -2.94 -5.14
C GLU A 114 -16.81 -1.43 -5.40
N THR A 115 -15.59 -0.89 -5.48
CA THR A 115 -15.36 0.57 -5.57
C THR A 115 -15.98 1.24 -6.78
N GLN A 116 -16.30 0.48 -7.87
CA GLN A 116 -17.04 0.97 -9.03
C GLN A 116 -18.46 1.45 -8.70
N LEU A 117 -19.06 0.99 -7.59
CA LEU A 117 -20.36 1.46 -7.11
C LEU A 117 -20.41 2.96 -6.84
N ILE A 118 -19.26 3.63 -6.65
CA ILE A 118 -19.19 5.08 -6.53
C ILE A 118 -19.79 5.80 -7.75
N ALA A 119 -19.67 5.21 -8.94
CA ALA A 119 -20.24 5.76 -10.18
C ALA A 119 -21.77 5.70 -10.20
N GLU A 120 -22.37 4.79 -9.42
CA GLU A 120 -23.82 4.68 -9.28
C GLU A 120 -24.34 5.57 -8.14
N SER A 121 -23.77 5.44 -6.94
CA SER A 121 -24.17 6.19 -5.75
C SER A 121 -23.15 6.05 -4.62
N LYS A 122 -22.88 7.14 -3.90
CA LYS A 122 -22.11 7.11 -2.64
C LYS A 122 -22.76 6.20 -1.59
N ASP A 123 -24.09 6.15 -1.51
CA ASP A 123 -24.79 5.27 -0.57
C ASP A 123 -24.58 3.79 -0.89
N LYS A 124 -24.66 3.39 -2.17
CA LYS A 124 -24.38 2.00 -2.58
C LYS A 124 -22.97 1.58 -2.23
N LEU A 125 -21.98 2.44 -2.48
CA LEU A 125 -20.61 2.15 -2.09
C LEU A 125 -20.48 1.99 -0.58
N LEU A 126 -21.10 2.89 0.19
CA LEU A 126 -21.04 2.84 1.65
C LEU A 126 -21.75 1.60 2.22
N ASP A 127 -22.89 1.22 1.65
CA ASP A 127 -23.58 -0.02 2.01
C ASP A 127 -22.72 -1.25 1.73
N ASP A 128 -21.99 -1.27 0.61
CA ASP A 128 -21.05 -2.34 0.26
C ASP A 128 -19.85 -2.41 1.21
N ILE A 129 -19.34 -1.26 1.66
CA ILE A 129 -18.30 -1.16 2.69
C ILE A 129 -18.77 -1.82 4.00
N PHE A 130 -20.00 -1.51 4.46
CA PHE A 130 -20.58 -2.13 5.65
C PHE A 130 -20.80 -3.64 5.48
N LEU A 131 -21.33 -4.06 4.34
CA LEU A 131 -21.54 -5.48 4.04
C LEU A 131 -20.22 -6.25 4.03
N THR A 132 -19.18 -5.67 3.41
CA THR A 132 -17.87 -6.30 3.32
C THR A 132 -17.25 -6.48 4.72
N LEU A 133 -17.35 -5.47 5.59
CA LEU A 133 -16.94 -5.59 7.01
C LEU A 133 -17.68 -6.72 7.73
N GLU A 134 -19.00 -6.83 7.56
CA GLU A 134 -19.79 -7.91 8.16
C GLU A 134 -19.29 -9.28 7.69
N LYS A 135 -19.13 -9.48 6.38
CA LYS A 135 -18.66 -10.75 5.81
C LYS A 135 -17.23 -11.08 6.21
N ARG A 136 -16.38 -10.08 6.33
CA ARG A 136 -15.01 -10.21 6.82
C ARG A 136 -14.99 -10.66 8.28
N THR A 137 -15.76 -9.98 9.13
CA THR A 137 -15.89 -10.32 10.55
C THR A 137 -16.41 -11.75 10.73
N GLN A 138 -17.43 -12.16 9.97
CA GLN A 138 -17.95 -13.53 10.00
C GLN A 138 -16.86 -14.57 9.66
N ALA A 139 -16.06 -14.30 8.62
CA ALA A 139 -14.98 -15.20 8.23
C ALA A 139 -13.86 -15.26 9.29
N ILE A 140 -13.43 -14.11 9.82
CA ILE A 140 -12.42 -14.05 10.89
C ILE A 140 -12.89 -14.86 12.11
N LEU A 141 -14.10 -14.64 12.61
CA LEU A 141 -14.65 -15.36 13.77
C LEU A 141 -14.81 -16.86 13.49
N HIS A 142 -15.18 -17.24 12.25
CA HIS A 142 -15.26 -18.65 11.88
C HIS A 142 -13.91 -19.35 11.98
N PHE A 143 -12.87 -18.79 11.37
CA PHE A 143 -11.53 -19.39 11.37
C PHE A 143 -10.86 -19.28 12.75
N LEU A 144 -11.09 -18.20 13.50
CA LEU A 144 -10.62 -18.05 14.88
C LEU A 144 -11.10 -19.21 15.77
N LYS A 145 -12.35 -19.61 15.60
CA LYS A 145 -12.99 -20.67 16.42
C LYS A 145 -12.69 -22.09 15.94
N ASN A 146 -12.56 -22.31 14.61
CA ASN A 146 -12.59 -23.66 14.03
C ASN A 146 -11.23 -24.14 13.51
N GLU A 147 -10.21 -23.27 13.49
CA GLU A 147 -8.84 -23.65 13.12
C GLU A 147 -7.92 -23.60 14.35
N ALA A 148 -6.96 -24.50 14.40
CA ALA A 148 -5.84 -24.37 15.33
C ALA A 148 -4.83 -23.36 14.77
N TRP A 149 -4.30 -22.48 15.61
CA TRP A 149 -3.33 -21.46 15.21
C TRP A 149 -2.41 -21.06 16.37
N ASP A 150 -1.17 -20.71 16.03
CA ASP A 150 -0.23 -20.00 16.89
C ASP A 150 -0.17 -18.51 16.53
N LEU A 151 -0.40 -18.19 15.23
CA LEU A 151 -0.53 -16.81 14.72
C LEU A 151 -1.85 -16.65 13.97
N PHE A 152 -2.62 -15.63 14.33
CA PHE A 152 -3.84 -15.25 13.61
C PHE A 152 -3.71 -13.81 13.12
N ILE A 153 -3.89 -13.57 11.82
CA ILE A 153 -3.90 -12.23 11.21
C ILE A 153 -5.23 -12.02 10.48
N GLY A 154 -5.96 -10.95 10.81
CA GLY A 154 -7.15 -10.52 10.11
C GLY A 154 -7.05 -9.04 9.71
N VAL A 155 -7.30 -8.71 8.44
CA VAL A 155 -7.19 -7.34 7.93
C VAL A 155 -8.53 -6.83 7.44
N PHE A 156 -8.93 -5.66 7.94
CA PHE A 156 -10.11 -4.90 7.54
C PHE A 156 -9.72 -3.83 6.51
N THR A 157 -9.61 -4.18 5.23
CA THR A 157 -9.27 -3.24 4.15
C THR A 157 -10.39 -2.25 3.83
N GLU A 158 -11.58 -2.50 4.33
CA GLU A 158 -12.76 -1.66 4.15
C GLU A 158 -12.59 -0.28 4.83
N THR A 159 -11.75 -0.17 5.86
CA THR A 159 -11.38 1.10 6.51
C THR A 159 -10.66 2.02 5.52
N ASP A 160 -9.72 1.48 4.73
CA ASP A 160 -9.03 2.20 3.68
C ASP A 160 -10.02 2.73 2.62
N ARG A 161 -10.97 1.89 2.18
CA ARG A 161 -12.01 2.28 1.21
C ARG A 161 -12.91 3.38 1.75
N LEU A 162 -13.32 3.29 3.02
CA LEU A 162 -14.09 4.33 3.69
C LEU A 162 -13.33 5.66 3.69
N HIS A 163 -12.06 5.65 4.05
CA HIS A 163 -11.24 6.84 4.12
C HIS A 163 -11.04 7.48 2.74
N HIS A 164 -10.75 6.70 1.72
CA HIS A 164 -10.58 7.24 0.37
C HIS A 164 -11.80 7.99 -0.14
N PHE A 165 -13.02 7.49 0.12
CA PHE A 165 -14.24 8.04 -0.50
C PHE A 165 -15.06 8.97 0.40
N PHE A 166 -14.84 8.96 1.73
CA PHE A 166 -15.70 9.65 2.69
C PHE A 166 -14.97 10.49 3.73
N TRP A 167 -13.65 10.70 3.59
CA TRP A 167 -12.87 11.49 4.55
C TRP A 167 -13.39 12.92 4.69
N ASP A 168 -13.75 13.56 3.57
CA ASP A 168 -14.33 14.91 3.55
C ASP A 168 -15.66 15.00 4.33
N ALA A 169 -16.45 13.93 4.29
CA ALA A 169 -17.71 13.86 5.01
C ALA A 169 -17.49 13.75 6.52
N PHE A 170 -16.44 13.03 6.93
CA PHE A 170 -16.03 12.94 8.33
C PHE A 170 -15.50 14.30 8.83
N GLU A 171 -14.54 14.90 8.15
CA GLU A 171 -13.94 16.18 8.56
C GLU A 171 -14.94 17.33 8.65
N ARG A 172 -15.90 17.38 7.72
CA ARG A 172 -16.94 18.41 7.68
C ARG A 172 -18.15 18.05 8.52
N ASN A 173 -18.12 16.91 9.20
CA ASN A 173 -19.21 16.41 10.02
C ASN A 173 -20.58 16.48 9.30
N THR A 174 -20.64 16.01 8.06
CA THR A 174 -21.87 16.08 7.26
C THR A 174 -22.95 15.19 7.89
N PRO A 175 -24.24 15.63 7.91
CA PRO A 175 -25.30 14.94 8.65
C PRO A 175 -25.50 13.47 8.24
N HIS A 176 -25.36 13.15 6.95
CA HIS A 176 -25.59 11.79 6.44
C HIS A 176 -24.31 10.96 6.42
N PHE A 177 -23.36 11.29 5.56
CA PHE A 177 -22.15 10.47 5.37
C PHE A 177 -21.18 10.56 6.54
N GLY A 178 -21.07 11.72 7.21
CA GLY A 178 -20.22 11.87 8.40
C GLY A 178 -20.72 11.02 9.57
N ALA A 179 -22.05 10.99 9.81
CA ALA A 179 -22.64 10.12 10.82
C ALA A 179 -22.40 8.63 10.51
N ARG A 180 -22.61 8.21 9.26
CA ARG A 180 -22.37 6.82 8.82
C ARG A 180 -20.90 6.43 8.87
N PHE A 181 -19.98 7.38 8.64
CA PHE A 181 -18.54 7.15 8.82
C PHE A 181 -18.22 6.76 10.28
N LEU A 182 -18.76 7.51 11.25
CA LEU A 182 -18.61 7.18 12.67
C LEU A 182 -19.29 5.87 13.05
N ASP A 183 -20.47 5.59 12.52
CA ASP A 183 -21.17 4.33 12.76
C ASP A 183 -20.42 3.12 12.20
N TYR A 184 -19.69 3.30 11.10
CA TYR A 184 -18.80 2.27 10.58
C TYR A 184 -17.68 1.94 11.59
N TYR A 185 -17.05 2.96 12.19
CA TYR A 185 -16.02 2.73 13.20
C TYR A 185 -16.53 2.07 14.47
N LYS A 186 -17.77 2.38 14.89
CA LYS A 186 -18.42 1.62 15.99
C LYS A 186 -18.58 0.14 15.63
N LYS A 187 -18.93 -0.18 14.37
CA LYS A 187 -19.01 -1.59 13.92
C LYS A 187 -17.64 -2.26 13.83
N VAL A 188 -16.57 -1.53 13.48
CA VAL A 188 -15.20 -2.05 13.55
C VAL A 188 -14.83 -2.37 15.00
N ASP A 189 -15.14 -1.46 15.93
CA ASP A 189 -14.92 -1.65 17.37
C ASP A 189 -15.69 -2.87 17.89
N ASP A 190 -16.99 -3.00 17.57
CA ASP A 190 -17.81 -4.17 17.87
C ASP A 190 -17.21 -5.48 17.31
N SER A 191 -16.64 -5.41 16.11
CA SER A 191 -16.00 -6.57 15.47
C SER A 191 -14.70 -6.97 16.19
N ILE A 192 -13.91 -5.98 16.60
CA ILE A 192 -12.72 -6.19 17.43
C ILE A 192 -13.13 -6.78 18.79
N GLY A 193 -14.16 -6.25 19.43
CA GLY A 193 -14.70 -6.77 20.68
C GLY A 193 -15.05 -8.26 20.59
N LYS A 194 -15.80 -8.67 19.56
CA LYS A 194 -16.14 -10.08 19.30
C LYS A 194 -14.90 -10.98 19.06
N ILE A 195 -13.88 -10.46 18.38
CA ILE A 195 -12.64 -11.17 18.14
C ILE A 195 -11.92 -11.38 19.47
N VAL A 196 -11.80 -10.34 20.30
CA VAL A 196 -11.17 -10.41 21.63
C VAL A 196 -11.91 -11.37 22.54
N GLU A 197 -13.25 -11.36 22.56
CA GLU A 197 -14.07 -12.33 23.31
C GLU A 197 -13.84 -13.79 22.85
N GLY A 198 -13.52 -13.97 21.57
CA GLY A 198 -13.23 -15.31 21.00
C GLY A 198 -11.78 -15.78 21.20
N MET A 199 -10.89 -14.93 21.71
CA MET A 199 -9.49 -15.24 21.98
C MET A 199 -9.33 -15.89 23.37
N GLY A 200 -8.26 -16.68 23.54
CA GLY A 200 -7.86 -17.15 24.86
C GLY A 200 -7.11 -16.08 25.68
N ASP A 201 -7.05 -16.26 26.99
CA ASP A 201 -6.41 -15.32 27.93
C ASP A 201 -4.89 -15.16 27.67
N ASP A 202 -4.24 -16.19 27.12
CA ASP A 202 -2.80 -16.23 26.84
C ASP A 202 -2.42 -15.62 25.47
N VAL A 203 -3.37 -15.00 24.75
CA VAL A 203 -3.13 -14.46 23.42
C VAL A 203 -2.66 -13.00 23.49
N THR A 204 -1.53 -12.70 22.83
CA THR A 204 -1.07 -11.32 22.63
C THR A 204 -1.84 -10.67 21.48
N LEU A 205 -2.61 -9.63 21.80
CA LEU A 205 -3.30 -8.81 20.79
C LEU A 205 -2.39 -7.71 20.24
N ILE A 206 -2.29 -7.63 18.92
CA ILE A 206 -1.64 -6.54 18.21
C ILE A 206 -2.68 -5.89 17.26
N LEU A 207 -2.94 -4.60 17.42
CA LEU A 207 -3.76 -3.80 16.50
C LEU A 207 -2.86 -2.78 15.82
N LEU A 208 -2.97 -2.66 14.50
CA LEU A 208 -2.14 -1.72 13.72
C LEU A 208 -2.84 -1.25 12.45
N SER A 209 -2.36 -0.14 11.90
CA SER A 209 -2.62 0.27 10.51
C SER A 209 -1.32 0.24 9.70
N ASP A 210 -1.42 -0.06 8.41
CA ASP A 210 -0.27 -0.08 7.51
C ASP A 210 0.21 1.34 7.13
N HIS A 211 -0.67 2.33 7.18
CA HIS A 211 -0.40 3.77 7.02
C HIS A 211 -1.47 4.58 7.74
N GLY A 212 -1.27 5.88 7.85
CA GLY A 212 -2.28 6.83 8.29
C GLY A 212 -3.10 7.38 7.12
N PHE A 213 -3.93 8.39 7.41
CA PHE A 213 -4.77 9.08 6.43
C PHE A 213 -4.91 10.56 6.75
N CYS A 214 -5.11 11.39 5.70
CA CYS A 214 -5.52 12.77 5.82
C CYS A 214 -6.48 13.15 4.68
N GLU A 215 -7.11 14.35 4.75
CA GLU A 215 -7.92 14.88 3.66
C GLU A 215 -7.08 15.01 2.38
N LEU A 216 -7.62 14.52 1.25
CA LEU A 216 -7.06 14.78 -0.06
C LEU A 216 -7.58 16.13 -0.59
N LYS A 217 -6.69 17.07 -0.80
CA LYS A 217 -6.99 18.36 -1.44
C LYS A 217 -6.89 18.24 -2.96
N GLN A 218 -5.74 17.79 -3.46
CA GLN A 218 -5.48 17.61 -4.88
C GLN A 218 -4.49 16.48 -5.18
N GLU A 219 -4.56 15.95 -6.40
CA GLU A 219 -3.59 15.03 -6.99
C GLU A 219 -2.54 15.82 -7.78
N ILE A 220 -1.25 15.45 -7.65
CA ILE A 220 -0.12 16.06 -8.35
C ILE A 220 0.36 15.10 -9.44
N TYR A 221 0.36 15.52 -10.69
CA TYR A 221 0.80 14.72 -11.84
C TYR A 221 2.28 14.95 -12.16
N ILE A 222 3.15 14.13 -11.60
CA ILE A 222 4.61 14.30 -11.68
C ILE A 222 5.14 14.14 -13.11
N ASN A 223 4.56 13.24 -13.93
CA ASN A 223 4.98 13.13 -15.33
C ASN A 223 4.61 14.34 -16.17
N TYR A 224 3.52 15.05 -15.88
CA TYR A 224 3.23 16.35 -16.49
C TYR A 224 4.31 17.37 -16.11
N TRP A 225 4.68 17.46 -14.82
CA TRP A 225 5.74 18.36 -14.38
C TRP A 225 7.09 18.03 -15.04
N LEU A 226 7.49 16.75 -15.07
CA LEU A 226 8.71 16.32 -15.76
C LEU A 226 8.70 16.72 -17.25
N LYS A 227 7.54 16.62 -17.90
CA LYS A 227 7.37 17.06 -19.30
C LYS A 227 7.54 18.57 -19.45
N THR A 228 6.92 19.38 -18.59
CA THR A 228 7.00 20.85 -18.66
C THR A 228 8.40 21.38 -18.33
N GLU A 229 9.14 20.68 -17.46
CA GLU A 229 10.52 20.99 -17.11
C GLU A 229 11.55 20.45 -18.13
N GLY A 230 11.10 19.75 -19.18
CA GLY A 230 11.96 19.22 -20.23
C GLY A 230 12.75 17.95 -19.88
N PHE A 231 12.40 17.26 -18.78
CA PHE A 231 13.01 15.99 -18.38
C PHE A 231 12.35 14.77 -19.02
N LEU A 232 11.11 14.91 -19.52
CA LEU A 232 10.33 13.83 -20.13
C LEU A 232 9.70 14.31 -21.44
N SER A 233 9.74 13.45 -22.44
CA SER A 233 9.00 13.63 -23.69
C SER A 233 8.49 12.28 -24.19
N PHE A 234 7.46 12.29 -25.03
CA PHE A 234 6.84 11.10 -25.59
C PHE A 234 6.86 11.11 -27.11
N LYS A 235 6.94 9.92 -27.72
CA LYS A 235 6.88 9.72 -29.19
C LYS A 235 5.47 9.95 -29.74
N THR A 236 4.45 9.74 -28.89
CA THR A 236 3.03 9.80 -29.26
C THR A 236 2.27 10.74 -28.34
N SER A 237 1.15 11.30 -28.81
CA SER A 237 0.24 12.12 -28.01
C SER A 237 -1.21 11.68 -28.27
N PRO A 238 -1.97 11.21 -27.26
CA PRO A 238 -1.51 10.93 -25.89
C PRO A 238 -0.60 9.68 -25.83
N PRO A 239 0.35 9.61 -24.89
CA PRO A 239 1.16 8.41 -24.66
C PRO A 239 0.30 7.29 -24.03
N LYS A 240 0.58 6.04 -24.39
CA LYS A 240 -0.17 4.87 -23.93
C LYS A 240 0.56 4.08 -22.85
N SER A 241 1.89 4.12 -22.85
CA SER A 241 2.74 3.36 -21.94
C SER A 241 4.11 4.00 -21.78
N LEU A 242 4.94 3.45 -20.88
CA LEU A 242 6.35 3.83 -20.76
C LEU A 242 7.15 3.60 -22.05
N SER A 243 6.75 2.66 -22.91
CA SER A 243 7.42 2.40 -24.19
C SER A 243 7.32 3.57 -25.18
N ASP A 244 6.40 4.50 -24.93
CA ASP A 244 6.25 5.74 -25.70
C ASP A 244 7.23 6.85 -25.27
N ILE A 245 8.04 6.62 -24.24
CA ILE A 245 9.10 7.55 -23.83
C ILE A 245 10.03 7.80 -25.02
N ALA A 246 10.21 9.08 -25.37
CA ALA A 246 11.06 9.48 -26.47
C ALA A 246 12.54 9.41 -26.08
N PRO A 247 13.45 9.15 -27.05
CA PRO A 247 14.89 9.28 -26.84
C PRO A 247 15.25 10.67 -26.26
N GLY A 248 16.20 10.71 -25.34
CA GLY A 248 16.62 11.93 -24.65
C GLY A 248 15.80 12.29 -23.39
N SER A 249 14.70 11.60 -23.12
CA SER A 249 14.01 11.72 -21.83
C SER A 249 14.93 11.28 -20.70
N LYS A 250 15.08 12.12 -19.67
CA LYS A 250 16.03 11.91 -18.57
C LYS A 250 15.43 11.21 -17.36
N ALA A 251 14.12 11.36 -17.14
CA ALA A 251 13.43 10.79 -15.99
C ALA A 251 11.94 10.54 -16.29
N TYR A 252 11.32 9.62 -15.54
CA TYR A 252 9.89 9.34 -15.52
C TYR A 252 9.44 8.95 -14.11
N CYS A 253 8.14 9.04 -13.84
CA CYS A 253 7.56 8.73 -12.54
C CYS A 253 6.56 7.57 -12.64
N LEU A 254 6.57 6.67 -11.66
CA LEU A 254 5.52 5.70 -11.37
C LEU A 254 4.79 6.04 -10.06
N ASP A 255 3.52 5.63 -9.95
CA ASP A 255 2.71 5.83 -8.75
C ASP A 255 3.31 5.13 -7.51
N PRO A 256 3.18 5.75 -6.34
CA PRO A 256 3.03 7.18 -6.09
C PRO A 256 4.41 7.85 -5.95
N GLY A 257 4.71 8.83 -6.78
CA GLY A 257 5.89 9.69 -6.60
C GLY A 257 7.26 9.00 -6.70
N ARG A 258 7.36 7.86 -7.38
CA ARG A 258 8.60 7.09 -7.58
C ARG A 258 9.27 7.51 -8.88
N ILE A 259 10.33 8.31 -8.80
CA ILE A 259 11.08 8.77 -9.97
C ILE A 259 12.20 7.79 -10.30
N TYR A 260 12.27 7.44 -11.58
CA TYR A 260 13.35 6.67 -12.20
C TYR A 260 14.08 7.55 -13.21
N LEU A 261 15.41 7.62 -13.11
CA LEU A 261 16.25 8.24 -14.11
C LEU A 261 16.46 7.27 -15.28
N ASN A 262 16.50 7.80 -16.48
CA ASN A 262 16.67 7.01 -17.70
C ASN A 262 18.18 6.74 -17.95
N VAL A 263 18.77 5.82 -17.18
CA VAL A 263 20.20 5.58 -17.07
C VAL A 263 20.69 4.66 -18.19
N LYS A 264 21.83 5.00 -18.81
CA LYS A 264 22.50 4.16 -19.81
C LYS A 264 22.85 2.78 -19.23
N GLY A 265 22.46 1.73 -19.95
CA GLY A 265 22.69 0.34 -19.54
C GLY A 265 21.66 -0.23 -18.57
N ARG A 266 20.72 0.59 -18.02
CA ARG A 266 19.62 0.16 -17.18
C ARG A 266 18.26 0.25 -17.89
N GLU A 267 18.02 1.34 -18.63
CA GLU A 267 16.82 1.51 -19.43
C GLU A 267 17.12 1.35 -20.94
N PRO A 268 16.12 0.88 -21.76
CA PRO A 268 16.35 0.61 -23.19
C PRO A 268 16.83 1.83 -23.99
N ASN A 269 16.32 3.03 -23.67
CA ASN A 269 16.72 4.30 -24.29
C ASN A 269 17.46 5.20 -23.28
N GLY A 270 18.19 4.59 -22.35
CA GLY A 270 18.94 5.31 -21.32
C GLY A 270 19.87 6.36 -21.92
N CYS A 271 19.78 7.60 -21.46
CA CYS A 271 20.60 8.71 -21.92
C CYS A 271 21.46 9.35 -20.83
N VAL A 272 21.14 9.09 -19.56
CA VAL A 272 21.89 9.60 -18.39
C VAL A 272 23.08 8.69 -18.11
N SER A 273 24.29 9.23 -18.10
CA SER A 273 25.47 8.46 -17.76
C SER A 273 25.55 8.18 -16.25
N PRO A 274 25.91 6.96 -15.82
CA PRO A 274 26.22 6.70 -14.41
C PRO A 274 27.34 7.61 -13.88
N GLY A 275 27.33 7.90 -12.59
CA GLY A 275 28.33 8.76 -11.95
C GLY A 275 27.88 10.23 -11.88
N ASP A 276 28.75 11.16 -12.26
CA ASP A 276 28.54 12.60 -12.01
C ASP A 276 27.26 13.15 -12.68
N GLU A 277 26.96 12.76 -13.91
CA GLU A 277 25.73 13.20 -14.60
C GLU A 277 24.48 12.71 -13.87
N TYR A 278 24.48 11.47 -13.40
CA TYR A 278 23.40 10.88 -12.61
C TYR A 278 23.19 11.65 -11.30
N GLU A 279 24.27 11.93 -10.56
CA GLU A 279 24.17 12.67 -9.29
C GLU A 279 23.74 14.13 -9.49
N GLN A 280 24.26 14.80 -10.51
CA GLN A 280 23.86 16.16 -10.86
C GLN A 280 22.39 16.24 -11.21
N LEU A 281 21.88 15.27 -12.00
CA LEU A 281 20.48 15.22 -12.37
C LEU A 281 19.57 14.97 -11.16
N ARG A 282 19.93 14.02 -10.26
CA ARG A 282 19.19 13.78 -9.01
C ARG A 282 19.10 15.05 -8.17
N ASN A 283 20.24 15.72 -7.95
CA ASN A 283 20.28 16.96 -7.16
C ASN A 283 19.45 18.08 -7.81
N THR A 284 19.47 18.18 -9.14
CA THR A 284 18.65 19.15 -9.90
C THR A 284 17.17 18.85 -9.73
N LEU A 285 16.74 17.60 -9.86
CA LEU A 285 15.35 17.18 -9.68
C LEU A 285 14.89 17.45 -8.25
N ILE A 286 15.70 17.12 -7.23
CA ILE A 286 15.38 17.38 -5.82
C ILE A 286 15.17 18.88 -5.61
N ALA A 287 16.11 19.74 -6.03
CA ALA A 287 15.99 21.18 -5.85
C ALA A 287 14.70 21.74 -6.48
N LYS A 288 14.42 21.36 -7.74
CA LYS A 288 13.23 21.83 -8.46
C LYS A 288 11.92 21.29 -7.84
N LEU A 289 11.88 20.03 -7.38
CA LEU A 289 10.72 19.46 -6.71
C LEU A 289 10.43 20.16 -5.37
N MET A 290 11.45 20.46 -4.59
CA MET A 290 11.30 21.20 -3.33
C MET A 290 10.78 22.63 -3.53
N GLU A 291 10.97 23.22 -4.73
CA GLU A 291 10.42 24.52 -5.10
C GLU A 291 9.04 24.43 -5.75
N LEU A 292 8.51 23.22 -6.00
CA LEU A 292 7.23 23.02 -6.66
C LEU A 292 6.07 23.58 -5.84
N ARG A 293 5.28 24.46 -6.46
CA ARG A 293 4.17 25.16 -5.82
C ARG A 293 2.87 24.99 -6.61
N ASP A 294 1.79 25.02 -5.87
CA ASP A 294 0.46 25.17 -6.44
C ASP A 294 0.41 26.47 -7.27
N PRO A 295 0.03 26.41 -8.54
CA PRO A 295 -0.03 27.60 -9.42
C PRO A 295 -0.95 28.71 -8.91
N GLU A 296 -2.02 28.35 -8.20
CA GLU A 296 -3.04 29.30 -7.70
C GLU A 296 -2.69 29.80 -6.30
N THR A 297 -2.52 28.88 -5.35
CA THR A 297 -2.34 29.23 -3.92
C THR A 297 -0.91 29.57 -3.54
N LYS A 298 0.07 29.26 -4.41
CA LYS A 298 1.53 29.38 -4.15
C LYS A 298 2.04 28.50 -2.99
N THR A 299 1.21 27.63 -2.48
CA THR A 299 1.58 26.66 -1.42
C THR A 299 2.60 25.67 -1.95
N THR A 300 3.60 25.33 -1.15
CA THR A 300 4.59 24.28 -1.46
C THR A 300 3.89 22.92 -1.46
N LEU A 301 4.11 22.12 -2.49
CA LEU A 301 3.45 20.84 -2.70
C LEU A 301 4.21 19.65 -2.13
N ILE A 302 5.54 19.72 -2.10
CA ILE A 302 6.43 18.64 -1.69
C ILE A 302 6.98 18.94 -0.29
N ASP A 303 6.98 17.93 0.57
CA ASP A 303 7.57 18.01 1.90
C ASP A 303 9.02 17.55 1.88
N LYS A 304 9.28 16.40 1.22
CA LYS A 304 10.63 15.83 1.12
C LYS A 304 10.82 15.03 -0.17
N VAL A 305 12.06 14.93 -0.60
CA VAL A 305 12.48 14.00 -1.67
C VAL A 305 13.63 13.15 -1.14
N HIS A 306 13.40 11.85 -1.10
CA HIS A 306 14.38 10.88 -0.60
C HIS A 306 15.21 10.33 -1.76
N LYS A 307 16.51 10.21 -1.57
CA LYS A 307 17.36 9.39 -2.44
C LYS A 307 17.18 7.91 -2.11
N CYS A 308 17.32 7.06 -3.11
CA CYS A 308 17.18 5.60 -2.96
C CYS A 308 17.98 5.07 -1.75
N GLU A 309 19.26 5.42 -1.66
CA GLU A 309 20.20 4.97 -0.64
C GLU A 309 19.88 5.42 0.79
N ASP A 310 19.06 6.46 0.95
CA ASP A 310 18.64 6.95 2.27
C ASP A 310 17.57 6.05 2.90
N ILE A 311 16.71 5.45 2.08
CA ILE A 311 15.52 4.71 2.52
C ILE A 311 15.52 3.22 2.17
N TYR A 312 16.28 2.81 1.15
CA TYR A 312 16.30 1.42 0.68
C TYR A 312 17.67 0.77 0.90
N ARG A 313 17.69 -0.36 1.63
CA ARG A 313 18.90 -1.10 1.98
C ARG A 313 18.70 -2.60 1.79
N GLY A 314 19.24 -3.15 0.70
CA GLY A 314 19.11 -4.57 0.39
C GLY A 314 19.60 -4.94 -1.00
N LYS A 315 19.56 -6.23 -1.31
CA LYS A 315 20.10 -6.78 -2.57
C LYS A 315 19.32 -6.36 -3.83
N PHE A 316 18.15 -5.76 -3.67
CA PHE A 316 17.31 -5.28 -4.78
C PHE A 316 17.29 -3.75 -4.90
N SER A 317 18.23 -3.05 -4.25
CA SER A 317 18.34 -1.58 -4.35
C SER A 317 18.53 -1.09 -5.79
N ASP A 318 19.09 -1.90 -6.68
CA ASP A 318 19.22 -1.64 -8.11
C ASP A 318 17.89 -1.54 -8.88
N ARG A 319 16.83 -2.13 -8.32
CA ARG A 319 15.45 -2.05 -8.86
C ARG A 319 14.63 -0.91 -8.29
N ALA A 320 15.08 -0.34 -7.19
CA ALA A 320 14.38 0.73 -6.50
C ALA A 320 14.28 2.00 -7.35
N PRO A 321 13.30 2.88 -7.10
CA PRO A 321 13.29 4.21 -7.71
C PRO A 321 14.51 5.02 -7.26
N ASP A 322 15.03 5.87 -8.14
CA ASP A 322 16.20 6.72 -7.84
C ASP A 322 15.86 7.82 -6.82
N LEU A 323 14.61 8.30 -6.87
CA LEU A 323 14.05 9.24 -5.90
C LEU A 323 12.63 8.82 -5.52
N VAL A 324 12.26 9.06 -4.25
CA VAL A 324 10.88 8.92 -3.76
C VAL A 324 10.43 10.25 -3.20
N ILE A 325 9.33 10.75 -3.72
CA ILE A 325 8.75 12.02 -3.31
C ILE A 325 7.79 11.78 -2.15
N GLU A 326 7.89 12.57 -1.09
CA GLU A 326 6.94 12.69 -0.01
C GLU A 326 6.20 14.03 -0.18
N PRO A 327 4.90 14.01 -0.47
CA PRO A 327 4.12 15.23 -0.63
C PRO A 327 3.75 15.81 0.74
N LYS A 328 3.38 17.08 0.78
CA LYS A 328 2.69 17.63 1.94
C LYS A 328 1.31 17.00 2.12
N HIS A 329 0.85 16.92 3.36
CA HIS A 329 -0.48 16.42 3.68
C HIS A 329 -1.55 17.12 2.84
N GLY A 330 -2.44 16.34 2.26
CA GLY A 330 -3.48 16.80 1.35
C GLY A 330 -3.12 16.71 -0.13
N TYR A 331 -1.92 16.28 -0.50
CA TYR A 331 -1.51 16.14 -1.89
C TYR A 331 -1.08 14.70 -2.20
N ASP A 332 -1.73 14.07 -3.18
CA ASP A 332 -1.42 12.70 -3.61
C ASP A 332 -0.66 12.71 -4.94
N LEU A 333 0.38 11.88 -5.05
CA LEU A 333 1.28 11.86 -6.19
C LEU A 333 0.84 10.83 -7.23
N LYS A 334 0.71 11.26 -8.48
CA LYS A 334 0.30 10.42 -9.61
C LYS A 334 1.36 10.38 -10.71
N GLY A 335 1.64 9.18 -11.20
CA GLY A 335 2.53 8.91 -12.35
C GLY A 335 1.79 8.74 -13.68
N ALA A 336 0.56 9.24 -13.82
CA ALA A 336 -0.19 9.14 -15.07
C ALA A 336 0.54 9.87 -16.21
N PHE A 337 0.59 9.25 -17.41
CA PHE A 337 1.34 9.79 -18.56
C PHE A 337 0.52 10.72 -19.43
N SER A 338 -0.80 10.53 -19.48
CA SER A 338 -1.71 11.24 -20.42
C SER A 338 -2.33 12.52 -19.86
N LYS A 339 -1.92 12.94 -18.67
CA LYS A 339 -2.44 14.19 -18.08
C LYS A 339 -1.70 15.40 -18.61
N ASP A 340 -2.47 16.46 -18.89
CA ASP A 340 -1.98 17.74 -19.42
C ASP A 340 -2.15 18.90 -18.42
N LEU A 341 -2.12 18.57 -17.11
CA LEU A 341 -2.21 19.54 -16.02
C LEU A 341 -1.43 19.03 -14.80
N LEU A 342 -0.95 19.97 -13.98
CA LEU A 342 -0.17 19.66 -12.78
C LEU A 342 -1.03 19.12 -11.64
N LEU A 343 -2.19 19.74 -11.41
CA LEU A 343 -3.07 19.46 -10.30
C LEU A 343 -4.47 19.09 -10.78
N SER A 344 -5.10 18.11 -10.13
CA SER A 344 -6.49 17.75 -10.34
C SER A 344 -7.07 17.12 -9.08
N LYS A 345 -8.37 16.87 -9.08
CA LYS A 345 -9.02 16.10 -8.03
C LYS A 345 -9.96 15.07 -8.67
N GLY A 346 -9.78 13.81 -8.29
CA GLY A 346 -10.67 12.71 -8.64
C GLY A 346 -11.80 12.53 -7.63
N ASN A 347 -12.28 11.28 -7.50
CA ASN A 347 -13.35 10.90 -6.58
C ASN A 347 -12.87 10.69 -5.14
N PHE A 348 -11.56 10.59 -4.92
CA PHE A 348 -11.02 10.39 -3.59
C PHE A 348 -11.08 11.68 -2.77
N THR A 349 -11.37 11.52 -1.50
CA THR A 349 -11.46 12.59 -0.51
C THR A 349 -10.40 12.45 0.58
N GLY A 350 -9.83 11.24 0.73
CA GLY A 350 -8.73 10.94 1.64
C GLY A 350 -7.54 10.33 0.93
N MET A 351 -6.37 10.48 1.51
CA MET A 351 -5.08 9.97 1.03
C MET A 351 -4.23 9.43 2.17
N HIS A 352 -3.30 8.55 1.81
CA HIS A 352 -2.37 7.93 2.76
C HIS A 352 -1.34 8.92 3.31
N THR A 353 -0.93 8.69 4.55
CA THR A 353 0.17 9.41 5.21
C THR A 353 1.20 8.42 5.77
N TYR A 354 2.44 8.90 5.95
CA TYR A 354 3.58 8.06 6.35
C TYR A 354 3.74 7.94 7.88
N ASP A 355 3.56 9.03 8.61
CA ASP A 355 4.08 9.23 9.97
C ASP A 355 3.05 8.99 11.08
N ASP A 356 1.79 8.80 10.76
CA ASP A 356 0.67 8.68 11.70
C ASP A 356 -0.07 7.33 11.66
N ALA A 357 0.56 6.27 11.14
CA ALA A 357 0.10 4.91 11.36
C ALA A 357 0.18 4.56 12.86
N PHE A 358 -0.75 3.75 13.36
CA PHE A 358 -0.77 3.35 14.75
C PHE A 358 -0.34 1.89 14.96
N VAL A 359 0.09 1.57 16.16
CA VAL A 359 0.25 0.20 16.67
C VAL A 359 -0.10 0.15 18.14
N TYR A 360 -0.85 -0.86 18.53
CA TYR A 360 -1.14 -1.22 19.92
C TYR A 360 -0.72 -2.67 20.15
N VAL A 361 -0.10 -2.95 21.29
CA VAL A 361 0.27 -4.30 21.73
C VAL A 361 -0.21 -4.47 23.16
N SER A 362 -0.97 -5.53 23.44
CA SER A 362 -1.51 -5.79 24.79
C SER A 362 -0.41 -6.05 25.83
N GLN A 363 0.74 -6.59 25.41
CA GLN A 363 1.92 -6.80 26.26
C GLN A 363 2.89 -5.62 26.16
N LYS A 364 2.93 -4.74 27.17
CA LYS A 364 3.71 -3.50 27.18
C LYS A 364 5.22 -3.68 27.04
N ASN A 365 5.78 -4.79 27.52
CA ASN A 365 7.21 -5.11 27.43
C ASN A 365 7.71 -5.37 26.00
N LEU A 366 6.80 -5.59 25.04
CA LEU A 366 7.13 -5.82 23.63
C LEU A 366 7.18 -4.52 22.81
N VAL A 367 6.78 -3.37 23.35
CA VAL A 367 6.69 -2.09 22.62
C VAL A 367 7.94 -1.24 22.84
N LYS A 368 8.53 -0.74 21.76
CA LYS A 368 9.62 0.25 21.77
C LYS A 368 9.06 1.68 21.60
N ASN A 369 9.82 2.69 21.99
CA ASN A 369 9.43 4.12 21.88
C ASN A 369 9.28 4.63 20.44
N SER A 370 9.92 4.00 19.47
CA SER A 370 9.79 4.32 18.05
C SER A 370 9.65 3.00 17.30
N VAL A 371 8.53 2.82 16.60
CA VAL A 371 8.19 1.58 15.89
C VAL A 371 7.99 1.90 14.41
N GLU A 372 8.68 1.19 13.56
CA GLU A 372 8.41 1.13 12.13
C GLU A 372 7.61 -0.14 11.82
N ILE A 373 6.88 -0.16 10.72
CA ILE A 373 6.04 -1.31 10.35
C ILE A 373 6.82 -2.62 10.22
N ILE A 374 8.11 -2.54 9.85
CA ILE A 374 9.02 -3.71 9.77
C ILE A 374 9.33 -4.32 11.14
N ASP A 375 9.20 -3.56 12.23
CA ASP A 375 9.49 -4.05 13.59
C ASP A 375 8.37 -4.98 14.11
N VAL A 376 7.18 -4.90 13.53
CA VAL A 376 6.01 -5.66 14.00
C VAL A 376 6.23 -7.18 13.84
N THR A 377 6.86 -7.62 12.76
CA THR A 377 7.22 -9.05 12.59
C THR A 377 8.14 -9.54 13.71
N ALA A 378 9.14 -8.75 14.09
CA ALA A 378 10.02 -9.12 15.22
C ALA A 378 9.24 -9.15 16.54
N THR A 379 8.28 -8.24 16.74
CA THR A 379 7.37 -8.22 17.90
C THR A 379 6.49 -9.48 17.93
N ILE A 380 5.93 -9.90 16.79
CA ILE A 380 5.14 -11.14 16.66
C ILE A 380 6.00 -12.34 17.04
N LEU A 381 7.21 -12.47 16.49
CA LEU A 381 8.10 -13.58 16.79
C LEU A 381 8.46 -13.63 18.27
N ALA A 382 8.79 -12.49 18.88
CA ALA A 382 9.10 -12.39 20.31
C ALA A 382 7.91 -12.68 21.25
N SER A 383 6.68 -12.59 20.76
CA SER A 383 5.48 -12.95 21.54
C SER A 383 5.17 -14.44 21.52
N LEU A 384 5.85 -15.22 20.68
CA LEU A 384 5.64 -16.66 20.49
C LEU A 384 6.78 -17.51 21.06
N ASP A 385 7.85 -16.86 21.56
CA ASP A 385 8.95 -17.48 22.33
C ASP A 385 8.54 -17.69 23.79
#